data_549eab9ffaefe292af29a515e2d419e9
#
_entry.id   549eab9ffaefe292af29a515e2d419e9
#
_cell.length_a   1.000
_cell.length_b   1.000
_cell.length_c   1.000
_cell.angle_alpha   90.00
_cell.angle_beta   90.00
_cell.angle_gamma   90.00
#
_symmetry.space_group_name_H-M   'P 1'
#
loop_
_entity.id
_entity.type
_entity.pdbx_description
1 polymer ?
#
loop_
_entity_poly.entity_id
_entity_poly.type
_entity_poly.pdbx_seq_one_letter_code
_entity_poly.pdbx_strand_id
1 'polypeptide(L)'
;KYKFTQHMRHFTSLVLPFQSPVALTAWTDALGRHMFEAFGYINSINPSKSGYGFGYINAEHGPLWSVSLSKNTDGSFRLYDDAKMIDVKNGFRFGAEHPMNFGESFSSNHAIGLNASFISHDVTVWEKTIKKTGEPIPRDTSEYINLPIPDNGQDGYLSLYYLWSDKRPHAGNFLHPNKGFGVYAQVDYANKNLFGAFSYSRLKTDAYVNLPIKKTSIYFRLKTIFQSGQPPKQDYVGLTDDEPIYLTGSQTLFENFLPENHNPRGWSGYSLGDRLIFGTLEYRLPVVPKTLSFNLISDYGSVWSSGKKQTEVSTAGYELRLSLGLVVLSAGDAQTIKDWNNDKEPIRYYRLALINPF
;
A
#
# COMPACT_ATOMS: atom_id res chain seq x y z
N LYS A 1 4.23 -26.16 31.64
CA LYS A 1 4.97 -25.17 30.84
C LYS A 1 4.35 -25.14 29.45
N TYR A 2 3.81 -23.99 29.02
CA TYR A 2 3.19 -23.82 27.71
C TYR A 2 4.26 -23.97 26.61
N LYS A 3 3.96 -24.77 25.58
CA LYS A 3 4.82 -24.93 24.41
C LYS A 3 4.02 -24.52 23.18
N PHE A 4 4.29 -23.33 22.66
CA PHE A 4 3.55 -22.76 21.54
C PHE A 4 3.54 -23.67 20.30
N THR A 5 4.65 -24.37 20.01
CA THR A 5 4.78 -25.27 18.86
C THR A 5 3.78 -26.44 18.89
N GLN A 6 3.32 -26.84 20.08
CA GLN A 6 2.32 -27.91 20.22
C GLN A 6 0.87 -27.40 20.10
N HIS A 7 0.67 -26.07 20.13
CA HIS A 7 -0.64 -25.43 20.12
C HIS A 7 -0.86 -24.56 18.91
N MET A 8 0.05 -24.61 17.92
CA MET A 8 -0.14 -23.92 16.64
C MET A 8 -1.36 -24.48 15.89
N ARG A 9 -2.20 -23.61 15.43
CA ARG A 9 -3.40 -23.96 14.66
C ARG A 9 -3.42 -23.14 13.38
N HIS A 10 -3.84 -23.79 12.33
CA HIS A 10 -4.17 -23.11 11.08
C HIS A 10 -5.31 -22.14 11.36
N PHE A 11 -5.10 -20.88 10.99
CA PHE A 11 -6.05 -19.81 11.23
C PHE A 11 -6.87 -19.52 9.98
N THR A 12 -6.21 -19.29 8.85
CA THR A 12 -6.85 -19.02 7.59
C THR A 12 -5.97 -19.38 6.40
N SER A 13 -6.60 -19.70 5.28
CA SER A 13 -5.95 -19.73 3.97
C SER A 13 -6.88 -19.12 2.94
N LEU A 14 -6.30 -18.35 2.03
CA LEU A 14 -6.99 -17.71 0.94
C LEU A 14 -6.21 -17.97 -0.34
N VAL A 15 -6.89 -18.44 -1.37
CA VAL A 15 -6.33 -18.56 -2.71
C VAL A 15 -7.15 -17.70 -3.65
N LEU A 16 -6.50 -16.77 -4.31
CA LEU A 16 -7.12 -15.88 -5.27
C LEU A 16 -6.65 -16.30 -6.67
N PRO A 17 -7.57 -16.81 -7.51
CA PRO A 17 -7.25 -17.32 -8.84
C PRO A 17 -7.16 -16.21 -9.89
N PHE A 18 -6.29 -15.23 -9.66
CA PHE A 18 -6.01 -14.19 -10.66
C PHE A 18 -5.13 -14.74 -11.79
N GLN A 19 -4.85 -13.95 -12.81
CA GLN A 19 -3.89 -14.28 -13.85
C GLN A 19 -2.51 -14.67 -13.27
N SER A 20 -2.14 -14.07 -12.14
CA SER A 20 -1.06 -14.52 -11.25
C SER A 20 -1.70 -14.98 -9.95
N PRO A 21 -1.93 -16.28 -9.75
CA PRO A 21 -2.60 -16.79 -8.55
C PRO A 21 -1.79 -16.44 -7.31
N VAL A 22 -2.50 -15.95 -6.30
CA VAL A 22 -1.95 -15.56 -5.00
C VAL A 22 -2.50 -16.50 -3.95
N ALA A 23 -1.63 -17.06 -3.14
CA ALA A 23 -1.97 -17.85 -1.95
C ALA A 23 -1.47 -17.14 -0.70
N LEU A 24 -2.31 -17.09 0.31
CA LEU A 24 -2.02 -16.56 1.63
C LEU A 24 -2.42 -17.59 2.67
N THR A 25 -1.61 -17.77 3.70
CA THR A 25 -1.97 -18.63 4.82
C THR A 25 -1.39 -18.09 6.13
N ALA A 26 -2.12 -18.28 7.23
CA ALA A 26 -1.70 -17.86 8.55
C ALA A 26 -1.98 -18.93 9.59
N TRP A 27 -1.08 -19.04 10.58
CA TRP A 27 -1.19 -19.91 11.74
C TRP A 27 -0.96 -19.09 13.01
N THR A 28 -1.71 -19.40 14.03
CA THR A 28 -1.53 -18.79 15.35
C THR A 28 -1.56 -19.84 16.44
N ASP A 29 -0.92 -19.57 17.56
CA ASP A 29 -1.09 -20.39 18.75
C ASP A 29 -2.43 -20.11 19.45
N ALA A 30 -2.83 -21.00 20.35
CA ALA A 30 -4.13 -20.92 21.01
C ALA A 30 -4.33 -19.65 21.85
N LEU A 31 -3.26 -18.94 22.20
CA LEU A 31 -3.30 -17.69 22.98
C LEU A 31 -3.09 -16.44 22.12
N GLY A 32 -2.89 -16.59 20.79
CA GLY A 32 -2.62 -15.48 19.90
C GLY A 32 -1.28 -14.76 20.15
N ARG A 33 -0.34 -15.42 20.83
CA ARG A 33 0.97 -14.84 21.17
C ARG A 33 2.02 -15.05 20.10
N HIS A 34 1.81 -16.06 19.27
CA HIS A 34 2.69 -16.40 18.17
C HIS A 34 1.88 -16.51 16.91
N MET A 35 2.28 -15.78 15.89
CA MET A 35 1.62 -15.82 14.57
C MET A 35 2.67 -16.04 13.49
N PHE A 36 2.39 -16.95 12.59
CA PHE A 36 3.15 -17.16 11.36
C PHE A 36 2.27 -16.85 10.16
N GLU A 37 2.82 -16.18 9.21
CA GLU A 37 2.15 -15.87 7.95
C GLU A 37 3.06 -16.28 6.78
N ALA A 38 2.44 -16.79 5.74
CA ALA A 38 3.12 -17.05 4.49
C ALA A 38 2.23 -16.63 3.33
N PHE A 39 2.82 -16.00 2.33
CA PHE A 39 2.15 -15.73 1.08
C PHE A 39 3.06 -16.13 -0.09
N GLY A 40 2.43 -16.37 -1.22
CA GLY A 40 3.15 -16.61 -2.46
C GLY A 40 2.25 -16.27 -3.64
N TYR A 41 2.87 -15.85 -4.72
CA TYR A 41 2.21 -15.72 -6.00
C TYR A 41 3.08 -16.31 -7.10
N ILE A 42 2.42 -16.87 -8.11
CA ILE A 42 3.08 -17.44 -9.27
C ILE A 42 2.80 -16.54 -10.46
N ASN A 43 3.86 -16.03 -11.06
CA ASN A 43 3.72 -15.35 -12.33
C ASN A 43 3.56 -16.42 -13.43
N SER A 44 2.38 -16.49 -14.04
CA SER A 44 2.03 -17.51 -15.03
C SER A 44 2.83 -17.38 -16.35
N ILE A 45 3.32 -16.18 -16.66
CA ILE A 45 4.07 -15.91 -17.88
C ILE A 45 5.55 -16.19 -17.66
N ASN A 46 6.08 -15.82 -16.48
CA ASN A 46 7.49 -16.02 -16.17
C ASN A 46 7.64 -16.44 -14.70
N PRO A 47 7.80 -17.75 -14.41
CA PRO A 47 7.92 -18.26 -13.03
C PRO A 47 9.07 -17.66 -12.23
N SER A 48 10.16 -17.20 -12.89
CA SER A 48 11.28 -16.54 -12.20
C SER A 48 10.87 -15.23 -11.50
N LYS A 49 9.75 -14.65 -11.93
CA LYS A 49 9.13 -13.43 -11.38
C LYS A 49 8.08 -13.72 -10.32
N SER A 50 7.96 -14.97 -9.89
CA SER A 50 7.13 -15.34 -8.75
C SER A 50 7.71 -14.79 -7.45
N GLY A 51 6.84 -14.46 -6.51
CA GLY A 51 7.23 -13.94 -5.21
C GLY A 51 6.68 -14.78 -4.06
N TYR A 52 7.29 -14.60 -2.91
CA TYR A 52 6.86 -15.20 -1.67
C TYR A 52 7.25 -14.33 -0.48
N GLY A 53 6.60 -14.57 0.63
CA GLY A 53 6.99 -13.96 1.90
C GLY A 53 6.62 -14.85 3.08
N PHE A 54 7.40 -14.71 4.13
CA PHE A 54 7.19 -15.35 5.42
C PHE A 54 7.29 -14.30 6.50
N GLY A 55 6.38 -14.35 7.45
CA GLY A 55 6.38 -13.49 8.62
C GLY A 55 6.19 -14.28 9.89
N TYR A 56 6.80 -13.79 10.95
CA TYR A 56 6.60 -14.29 12.30
C TYR A 56 6.44 -13.12 13.25
N ILE A 57 5.43 -13.20 14.11
CA ILE A 57 5.15 -12.23 15.15
C ILE A 57 5.14 -12.96 16.50
N ASN A 58 5.82 -12.36 17.47
CA ASN A 58 5.83 -12.80 18.86
C ASN A 58 5.27 -11.69 19.76
N ALA A 59 4.15 -11.97 20.39
CA ALA A 59 3.47 -11.10 21.35
C ALA A 59 3.44 -11.72 22.77
N GLU A 60 4.28 -12.72 23.05
CA GLU A 60 4.30 -13.40 24.35
C GLU A 60 4.74 -12.46 25.48
N HIS A 61 5.70 -11.59 25.18
CA HIS A 61 6.23 -10.61 26.13
C HIS A 61 6.36 -9.29 25.39
N GLY A 62 5.88 -8.21 25.97
CA GLY A 62 6.03 -6.87 25.37
C GLY A 62 7.50 -6.42 25.37
N PRO A 63 8.01 -5.76 24.33
CA PRO A 63 7.30 -5.37 23.11
C PRO A 63 7.00 -6.55 22.17
N LEU A 64 6.08 -6.36 21.26
CA LEU A 64 5.79 -7.27 20.16
C LEU A 64 6.98 -7.27 19.20
N TRP A 65 7.50 -8.46 18.89
CA TRP A 65 8.61 -8.63 17.95
C TRP A 65 8.13 -9.24 16.64
N SER A 66 8.66 -8.77 15.54
CA SER A 66 8.34 -9.31 14.22
C SER A 66 9.60 -9.52 13.39
N VAL A 67 9.58 -10.59 12.58
CA VAL A 67 10.58 -10.86 11.56
C VAL A 67 9.88 -11.22 10.27
N SER A 68 10.32 -10.68 9.17
CA SER A 68 9.81 -11.07 7.86
C SER A 68 10.92 -11.22 6.82
N LEU A 69 10.69 -12.16 5.91
CA LEU A 69 11.51 -12.42 4.74
C LEU A 69 10.60 -12.39 3.51
N SER A 70 11.07 -11.81 2.43
CA SER A 70 10.28 -11.74 1.22
C SER A 70 11.11 -11.71 -0.04
N LYS A 71 10.53 -12.25 -1.10
CA LYS A 71 10.93 -11.98 -2.47
C LYS A 71 9.72 -11.45 -3.20
N ASN A 72 9.84 -10.28 -3.79
CA ASN A 72 8.80 -9.67 -4.58
C ASN A 72 9.36 -9.21 -5.93
N THR A 73 8.53 -9.20 -6.94
CA THR A 73 8.87 -8.65 -8.24
C THR A 73 7.93 -7.51 -8.54
N ASP A 74 8.48 -6.32 -8.59
CA ASP A 74 7.75 -5.11 -8.93
C ASP A 74 7.97 -4.77 -10.39
N GLY A 75 6.87 -4.67 -11.15
CA GLY A 75 6.91 -4.34 -12.59
C GLY A 75 6.54 -2.89 -12.87
N SER A 76 6.67 -2.03 -11.90
CA SER A 76 6.00 -0.74 -11.82
C SER A 76 6.54 0.37 -12.70
N PHE A 77 7.65 0.19 -13.40
CA PHE A 77 8.19 1.27 -14.20
C PHE A 77 7.87 1.10 -15.68
N ARG A 78 6.90 1.87 -16.16
CA ARG A 78 6.71 2.07 -17.60
C ARG A 78 7.75 3.06 -18.10
N LEU A 79 8.67 2.61 -18.95
CA LEU A 79 9.57 3.48 -19.67
C LEU A 79 8.92 4.04 -20.95
N TYR A 80 8.08 3.23 -21.57
CA TYR A 80 7.20 3.55 -22.71
C TYR A 80 5.84 2.90 -22.46
N ASP A 81 4.88 3.13 -23.32
CA ASP A 81 3.59 2.44 -23.29
C ASP A 81 3.69 0.92 -23.35
N ASP A 82 4.80 0.40 -23.87
CA ASP A 82 5.04 -1.02 -24.12
C ASP A 82 6.34 -1.59 -23.50
N ALA A 83 7.09 -0.78 -22.74
CA ALA A 83 8.33 -1.20 -22.08
C ALA A 83 8.26 -1.03 -20.57
N LYS A 84 8.61 -2.08 -19.83
CA LYS A 84 8.62 -2.08 -18.37
C LYS A 84 10.01 -2.49 -17.86
N MET A 85 10.46 -1.84 -16.82
CA MET A 85 11.53 -2.34 -15.97
C MET A 85 10.95 -3.15 -14.83
N ILE A 86 11.67 -4.16 -14.39
CA ILE A 86 11.29 -5.02 -13.29
C ILE A 86 12.35 -4.92 -12.22
N ASP A 87 11.90 -4.65 -11.01
CA ASP A 87 12.71 -4.69 -9.81
C ASP A 87 12.38 -5.98 -9.03
N VAL A 88 13.36 -6.86 -8.88
CA VAL A 88 13.27 -8.04 -8.00
C VAL A 88 13.77 -7.64 -6.64
N LYS A 89 12.86 -7.52 -5.69
CA LYS A 89 13.16 -7.13 -4.31
C LYS A 89 13.30 -8.37 -3.44
N ASN A 90 14.45 -8.53 -2.77
CA ASN A 90 14.61 -9.51 -1.71
C ASN A 90 14.73 -8.73 -0.39
N GLY A 91 13.78 -8.94 0.51
CA GLY A 91 13.65 -8.16 1.73
C GLY A 91 13.80 -9.00 2.98
N PHE A 92 14.49 -8.42 3.96
CA PHE A 92 14.49 -8.85 5.36
C PHE A 92 14.06 -7.67 6.22
N ARG A 93 13.17 -7.91 7.16
CA ARG A 93 12.73 -6.90 8.12
C ARG A 93 12.70 -7.49 9.52
N PHE A 94 13.17 -6.72 10.47
CA PHE A 94 13.03 -6.96 11.89
C PHE A 94 12.31 -5.78 12.52
N GLY A 95 11.28 -6.05 13.36
CA GLY A 95 10.49 -5.02 13.99
C GLY A 95 10.29 -5.26 15.48
N ALA A 96 10.10 -4.16 16.20
CA ALA A 96 9.66 -4.16 17.58
C ALA A 96 8.56 -3.09 17.73
N GLU A 97 7.41 -3.47 18.28
CA GLU A 97 6.29 -2.59 18.55
C GLU A 97 5.88 -2.64 20.00
N HIS A 98 5.74 -1.49 20.63
CA HIS A 98 5.23 -1.38 21.98
C HIS A 98 3.79 -0.82 21.92
N PRO A 99 2.77 -1.66 22.18
CA PRO A 99 1.40 -1.18 22.33
C PRO A 99 1.28 -0.39 23.63
N MET A 100 0.69 0.79 23.55
CA MET A 100 0.58 1.71 24.67
C MET A 100 -0.74 1.57 25.45
N ASN A 101 -1.75 0.93 24.85
CA ASN A 101 -3.06 0.71 25.44
C ASN A 101 -3.32 -0.78 25.62
N PHE A 102 -2.86 -1.32 26.75
CA PHE A 102 -3.25 -2.65 27.15
C PHE A 102 -4.60 -2.59 27.87
N GLY A 103 -5.64 -3.14 27.26
CA GLY A 103 -6.89 -3.49 27.93
C GLY A 103 -8.06 -2.52 27.80
N GLU A 104 -7.94 -1.42 27.06
CA GLU A 104 -9.03 -0.43 27.06
C GLU A 104 -10.11 -0.64 25.99
N SER A 105 -9.83 -1.23 24.88
CA SER A 105 -10.84 -1.56 23.87
C SER A 105 -10.20 -2.29 22.69
N PHE A 106 -10.83 -3.32 22.18
CA PHE A 106 -10.45 -3.95 20.91
C PHE A 106 -10.54 -3.02 19.69
N SER A 107 -11.10 -1.83 19.86
CA SER A 107 -11.28 -0.85 18.80
C SER A 107 -10.21 0.24 18.75
N SER A 108 -9.39 0.37 19.79
CA SER A 108 -8.31 1.37 19.84
C SER A 108 -6.96 0.67 19.77
N ASN A 109 -6.16 1.08 18.79
CA ASN A 109 -4.77 0.65 18.65
C ASN A 109 -3.89 1.88 18.81
N HIS A 110 -3.00 1.84 19.79
CA HIS A 110 -2.05 2.90 20.09
C HIS A 110 -0.68 2.28 20.31
N ALA A 111 0.24 2.53 19.40
CA ALA A 111 1.55 1.87 19.42
C ALA A 111 2.67 2.78 18.92
N ILE A 112 3.85 2.51 19.41
CA ILE A 112 5.11 3.03 18.87
C ILE A 112 5.97 1.85 18.45
N GLY A 113 6.61 1.93 17.30
CA GLY A 113 7.43 0.83 16.80
C GLY A 113 8.70 1.29 16.11
N LEU A 114 9.65 0.38 16.10
CA LEU A 114 10.94 0.52 15.44
C LEU A 114 11.14 -0.66 14.50
N ASN A 115 11.55 -0.39 13.25
CA ASN A 115 11.88 -1.43 12.29
C ASN A 115 13.28 -1.22 11.71
N ALA A 116 13.96 -2.30 11.42
CA ALA A 116 15.13 -2.33 10.56
C ALA A 116 14.78 -3.13 9.30
N SER A 117 14.96 -2.52 8.15
CA SER A 117 14.65 -3.11 6.85
C SER A 117 15.89 -3.17 5.98
N PHE A 118 16.06 -4.29 5.28
CA PHE A 118 17.14 -4.51 4.33
C PHE A 118 16.52 -5.08 3.06
N ILE A 119 16.62 -4.34 1.96
CA ILE A 119 16.00 -4.67 0.69
C ILE A 119 17.09 -4.67 -0.37
N SER A 120 17.26 -5.78 -1.07
CA SER A 120 18.13 -5.85 -2.24
C SER A 120 17.29 -5.63 -3.49
N HIS A 121 17.66 -4.64 -4.29
CA HIS A 121 17.06 -4.33 -5.56
C HIS A 121 17.89 -4.93 -6.70
N ASP A 122 17.26 -5.76 -7.51
CA ASP A 122 17.82 -6.33 -8.74
C ASP A 122 16.93 -5.93 -9.92
N VAL A 123 17.32 -4.84 -10.56
CA VAL A 123 16.55 -4.24 -11.64
C VAL A 123 16.98 -4.83 -12.96
N THR A 124 16.03 -5.45 -13.64
CA THR A 124 16.21 -5.97 -14.99
C THR A 124 15.32 -5.22 -15.96
N VAL A 125 15.88 -4.91 -17.13
CA VAL A 125 15.08 -4.39 -18.24
C VAL A 125 14.25 -5.53 -18.79
N TRP A 126 12.94 -5.40 -18.77
CA TRP A 126 12.07 -6.32 -19.47
C TRP A 126 12.14 -5.99 -20.96
N GLU A 127 12.45 -7.02 -21.75
CA GLU A 127 12.38 -6.92 -23.20
C GLU A 127 10.98 -6.47 -23.60
N LYS A 128 10.94 -5.43 -24.40
CA LYS A 128 9.78 -5.00 -25.12
C LYS A 128 9.29 -6.19 -25.93
N THR A 129 8.05 -6.58 -25.76
CA THR A 129 7.38 -7.41 -26.73
C THR A 129 7.10 -6.55 -27.95
N ILE A 130 8.15 -6.16 -28.66
CA ILE A 130 8.00 -5.44 -29.93
C ILE A 130 7.49 -6.47 -30.91
N LYS A 131 6.33 -6.24 -31.37
CA LYS A 131 5.74 -7.04 -32.46
C LYS A 131 6.56 -7.03 -33.76
N LYS A 132 7.68 -6.31 -33.86
CA LYS A 132 8.40 -6.12 -35.12
C LYS A 132 9.93 -6.18 -35.14
N THR A 133 10.67 -5.99 -34.06
CA THR A 133 12.14 -5.88 -34.19
C THR A 133 12.98 -6.75 -33.27
N GLY A 134 12.45 -7.27 -32.17
CA GLY A 134 13.23 -8.16 -31.28
C GLY A 134 14.49 -7.52 -30.65
N GLU A 135 14.69 -6.23 -30.78
CA GLU A 135 15.85 -5.54 -30.23
C GLU A 135 15.63 -5.16 -28.77
N PRO A 136 16.64 -5.40 -27.89
CA PRO A 136 16.58 -4.96 -26.51
C PRO A 136 16.53 -3.43 -26.44
N ILE A 137 15.79 -2.92 -25.48
CA ILE A 137 15.71 -1.46 -25.27
C ILE A 137 17.08 -0.97 -24.80
N PRO A 138 17.69 0.01 -25.48
CA PRO A 138 18.95 0.57 -25.03
C PRO A 138 18.79 1.20 -23.64
N ARG A 139 19.81 1.06 -22.80
CA ARG A 139 19.89 1.79 -21.51
C ARG A 139 20.11 3.30 -21.67
N ASP A 140 20.27 3.76 -22.90
CA ASP A 140 20.40 5.19 -23.19
C ASP A 140 19.04 5.85 -23.01
N THR A 141 18.98 6.73 -22.04
CA THR A 141 17.78 7.27 -21.42
C THR A 141 17.41 8.65 -21.92
N SER A 142 18.11 9.16 -22.91
CA SER A 142 17.87 10.49 -23.47
C SER A 142 16.47 10.67 -24.07
N GLU A 143 15.82 9.59 -24.47
CA GLU A 143 14.45 9.60 -24.99
C GLU A 143 13.35 9.39 -23.93
N TYR A 144 13.72 8.97 -22.71
CA TYR A 144 12.78 8.66 -21.62
C TYR A 144 12.58 9.86 -20.71
N ILE A 145 11.92 10.84 -21.20
CA ILE A 145 11.96 12.21 -20.72
C ILE A 145 11.41 12.41 -19.29
N ASN A 146 10.68 11.47 -18.70
CA ASN A 146 9.97 11.78 -17.44
C ASN A 146 10.01 10.73 -16.34
N LEU A 147 10.52 9.53 -16.57
CA LEU A 147 10.53 8.50 -15.54
C LEU A 147 11.95 8.22 -15.04
N PRO A 148 12.16 8.22 -13.72
CA PRO A 148 13.45 7.86 -13.17
C PRO A 148 13.75 6.39 -13.44
N ILE A 149 14.98 6.10 -13.87
CA ILE A 149 15.44 4.72 -14.02
C ILE A 149 15.66 4.14 -12.64
N PRO A 150 15.09 2.97 -12.34
CA PRO A 150 15.31 2.29 -11.07
C PRO A 150 16.79 2.01 -10.81
N ASP A 151 17.18 2.07 -9.56
CA ASP A 151 18.55 1.83 -9.13
C ASP A 151 18.73 0.38 -8.66
N ASN A 152 19.90 -0.21 -8.97
CA ASN A 152 20.34 -1.45 -8.36
C ASN A 152 21.05 -1.17 -7.05
N GLY A 153 20.94 -2.07 -6.09
CA GLY A 153 21.71 -1.98 -4.85
C GLY A 153 20.96 -2.47 -3.64
N GLN A 154 21.62 -2.39 -2.52
CA GLN A 154 21.05 -2.74 -1.23
C GLN A 154 20.52 -1.48 -0.55
N ASP A 155 19.24 -1.46 -0.24
CA ASP A 155 18.60 -0.43 0.57
C ASP A 155 18.40 -0.93 1.99
N GLY A 156 19.08 -0.28 2.93
CA GLY A 156 18.94 -0.56 4.36
C GLY A 156 18.54 0.71 5.10
N TYR A 157 17.46 0.62 5.88
CA TYR A 157 16.98 1.75 6.65
C TYR A 157 16.38 1.36 8.00
N LEU A 158 16.42 2.29 8.92
CA LEU A 158 15.71 2.23 10.21
C LEU A 158 14.45 3.07 10.11
N SER A 159 13.36 2.56 10.65
CA SER A 159 12.07 3.26 10.73
C SER A 159 11.64 3.40 12.18
N LEU A 160 11.25 4.59 12.56
CA LEU A 160 10.49 4.85 13.78
C LEU A 160 9.07 5.22 13.37
N TYR A 161 8.06 4.56 13.92
CA TYR A 161 6.67 4.87 13.61
C TYR A 161 5.80 4.97 14.87
N TYR A 162 4.75 5.73 14.70
CA TYR A 162 3.69 5.92 15.67
C TYR A 162 2.35 5.64 15.01
N LEU A 163 1.53 4.85 15.66
CA LEU A 163 0.16 4.54 15.23
C LEU A 163 -0.82 4.87 16.34
N TRP A 164 -1.87 5.58 15.98
CA TRP A 164 -3.05 5.74 16.81
C TRP A 164 -4.30 5.60 15.97
N SER A 165 -5.14 4.62 16.28
CA SER A 165 -6.36 4.34 15.55
C SER A 165 -7.48 4.04 16.51
N ASP A 166 -8.52 4.86 16.49
CA ASP A 166 -9.79 4.62 17.19
C ASP A 166 -10.86 4.30 16.14
N LYS A 167 -10.79 3.08 15.61
CA LYS A 167 -11.83 2.55 14.74
C LYS A 167 -12.92 1.98 15.61
N ARG A 168 -14.02 2.69 15.72
CA ARG A 168 -15.22 2.12 16.34
C ARG A 168 -16.04 1.43 15.27
N PRO A 169 -15.95 0.09 15.16
CA PRO A 169 -16.81 -0.62 14.27
C PRO A 169 -18.23 -0.39 14.73
N HIS A 170 -19.06 0.14 13.88
CA HIS A 170 -20.49 0.08 14.08
C HIS A 170 -20.87 -1.40 14.15
N ALA A 171 -21.67 -1.81 15.15
CA ALA A 171 -22.04 -3.20 15.34
C ALA A 171 -22.39 -3.89 14.00
N GLY A 172 -21.48 -4.74 13.54
CA GLY A 172 -21.61 -5.51 12.32
C GLY A 172 -21.13 -4.85 11.02
N ASN A 173 -20.41 -3.74 11.06
CA ASN A 173 -19.70 -3.22 9.88
C ASN A 173 -18.27 -2.81 10.26
N PHE A 174 -17.37 -3.81 10.35
CA PHE A 174 -15.95 -3.58 10.59
C PHE A 174 -15.26 -2.89 9.42
N LEU A 175 -15.86 -2.91 8.24
CA LEU A 175 -15.27 -2.53 6.97
C LEU A 175 -15.42 -1.04 6.68
N HIS A 176 -16.47 -0.43 7.22
CA HIS A 176 -16.74 0.99 7.05
C HIS A 176 -17.12 1.58 8.40
N PRO A 177 -16.14 1.86 9.28
CA PRO A 177 -16.44 2.58 10.48
C PRO A 177 -17.05 3.93 10.07
N ASN A 178 -18.21 4.23 10.60
CA ASN A 178 -18.85 5.53 10.38
C ASN A 178 -18.42 6.55 11.42
N LYS A 179 -17.62 6.13 12.41
CA LYS A 179 -17.07 6.97 13.48
C LYS A 179 -15.64 6.52 13.78
N GLY A 180 -14.80 7.46 14.11
CA GLY A 180 -13.43 7.21 14.54
C GLY A 180 -12.41 8.02 13.76
N PHE A 181 -11.19 7.94 14.17
CA PHE A 181 -10.05 8.58 13.51
C PHE A 181 -8.84 7.67 13.59
N GLY A 182 -7.85 7.96 12.79
CA GLY A 182 -6.54 7.33 12.88
C GLY A 182 -5.46 8.27 12.43
N VAL A 183 -4.29 8.09 13.02
CA VAL A 183 -3.05 8.78 12.67
C VAL A 183 -1.92 7.78 12.63
N TYR A 184 -1.21 7.77 11.55
CA TYR A 184 0.06 7.06 11.39
C TYR A 184 1.14 8.05 10.97
N ALA A 185 2.30 7.96 11.61
CA ALA A 185 3.47 8.73 11.23
C ALA A 185 4.70 7.82 11.28
N GLN A 186 5.54 7.88 10.27
CA GLN A 186 6.77 7.09 10.17
C GLN A 186 7.90 7.97 9.66
N VAL A 187 9.05 7.82 10.28
CA VAL A 187 10.31 8.40 9.81
C VAL A 187 11.26 7.27 9.48
N ASP A 188 11.75 7.25 8.25
CA ASP A 188 12.79 6.33 7.79
C ASP A 188 14.12 7.08 7.67
N TYR A 189 15.19 6.41 8.05
CA TYR A 189 16.54 6.91 7.91
C TYR A 189 17.45 5.83 7.33
N ALA A 190 18.05 6.12 6.19
CA ALA A 190 19.03 5.29 5.49
C ALA A 190 20.38 6.02 5.39
N ASN A 191 21.46 5.28 5.55
CA ASN A 191 22.80 5.81 5.39
C ASN A 191 23.70 4.78 4.70
N LYS A 192 24.22 5.14 3.54
CA LYS A 192 25.08 4.27 2.71
C LYS A 192 26.29 3.69 3.43
N ASN A 193 26.80 4.39 4.44
CA ASN A 193 27.97 3.90 5.20
C ASN A 193 27.61 2.84 6.24
N LEU A 194 26.34 2.68 6.56
CA LEU A 194 25.85 1.75 7.61
C LEU A 194 24.95 0.64 7.05
N PHE A 195 24.10 0.95 6.07
CA PHE A 195 23.00 0.08 5.73
C PHE A 195 22.88 -0.28 4.22
N GLY A 196 23.74 0.21 3.34
CA GLY A 196 23.67 -0.14 1.93
C GLY A 196 24.13 0.94 0.96
N ALA A 197 23.50 1.02 -0.21
CA ALA A 197 23.91 1.90 -1.30
C ALA A 197 23.32 3.31 -1.24
N PHE A 198 22.23 3.51 -0.45
CA PHE A 198 21.43 4.73 -0.47
C PHE A 198 21.56 5.54 0.82
N SER A 199 21.37 6.87 0.70
CA SER A 199 21.34 7.77 1.86
C SER A 199 20.17 8.73 1.72
N TYR A 200 19.17 8.58 2.59
CA TYR A 200 17.97 9.41 2.58
C TYR A 200 17.28 9.46 3.94
N SER A 201 16.36 10.38 4.08
CA SER A 201 15.34 10.38 5.11
C SER A 201 13.97 10.52 4.47
N ARG A 202 12.97 9.86 5.04
CA ARG A 202 11.59 9.85 4.54
C ARG A 202 10.62 10.01 5.69
N LEU A 203 9.71 10.95 5.56
CA LEU A 203 8.57 11.11 6.46
C LEU A 203 7.32 10.66 5.72
N LYS A 204 6.58 9.76 6.33
CA LYS A 204 5.26 9.31 5.88
C LYS A 204 4.24 9.66 6.93
N THR A 205 3.10 10.22 6.54
CA THR A 205 1.95 10.39 7.41
C THR A 205 0.69 9.92 6.72
N ASP A 206 -0.24 9.39 7.50
CA ASP A 206 -1.57 8.99 7.05
C ASP A 206 -2.55 9.27 8.18
N ALA A 207 -3.48 10.14 7.94
CA ALA A 207 -4.49 10.50 8.92
C ALA A 207 -5.88 10.41 8.31
N TYR A 208 -6.81 9.85 9.05
CA TYR A 208 -8.22 9.80 8.62
C TYR A 208 -9.17 10.12 9.76
N VAL A 209 -10.35 10.58 9.39
CA VAL A 209 -11.46 10.79 10.31
C VAL A 209 -12.78 10.35 9.67
N ASN A 210 -13.61 9.69 10.46
CA ASN A 210 -15.00 9.36 10.13
C ASN A 210 -15.92 10.13 11.05
N LEU A 211 -16.73 11.00 10.49
CA LEU A 211 -17.68 11.84 11.20
C LEU A 211 -19.10 11.36 10.92
N PRO A 212 -19.81 10.80 11.90
CA PRO A 212 -21.19 10.38 11.69
C PRO A 212 -22.13 11.58 11.60
N ILE A 213 -23.01 11.57 10.61
CA ILE A 213 -24.08 12.55 10.43
C ILE A 213 -25.40 11.78 10.33
N LYS A 214 -26.10 11.59 11.46
CA LYS A 214 -27.31 10.76 11.53
C LYS A 214 -27.06 9.34 10.98
N LYS A 215 -27.65 9.01 9.82
CA LYS A 215 -27.51 7.71 9.15
C LYS A 215 -26.36 7.68 8.13
N THR A 216 -25.71 8.81 7.89
CA THR A 216 -24.63 8.97 6.91
C THR A 216 -23.31 9.25 7.61
N SER A 217 -22.22 9.34 6.88
CA SER A 217 -20.93 9.76 7.43
C SER A 217 -20.12 10.55 6.41
N ILE A 218 -19.26 11.41 6.93
CA ILE A 218 -18.18 12.02 6.15
C ILE A 218 -16.90 11.31 6.52
N TYR A 219 -16.17 10.89 5.50
CA TYR A 219 -14.82 10.37 5.62
C TYR A 219 -13.84 11.34 4.98
N PHE A 220 -12.81 11.65 5.72
CA PHE A 220 -11.67 12.41 5.21
C PHE A 220 -10.39 11.64 5.51
N ARG A 221 -9.48 11.59 4.56
CA ARG A 221 -8.13 11.02 4.70
C ARG A 221 -7.11 11.94 4.05
N LEU A 222 -5.97 12.08 4.69
CA LEU A 222 -4.83 12.81 4.17
C LEU A 222 -3.57 11.95 4.35
N LYS A 223 -2.86 11.74 3.26
CA LYS A 223 -1.54 11.10 3.24
C LYS A 223 -0.49 12.10 2.78
N THR A 224 0.67 12.06 3.41
CA THR A 224 1.83 12.81 2.93
C THR A 224 3.08 11.95 2.97
N ILE A 225 3.93 12.11 1.97
CA ILE A 225 5.24 11.48 1.91
C ILE A 225 6.24 12.55 1.46
N PHE A 226 7.27 12.72 2.25
CA PHE A 226 8.37 13.63 1.95
C PHE A 226 9.67 12.86 2.06
N GLN A 227 10.42 12.85 0.97
CA GLN A 227 11.74 12.22 0.91
C GLN A 227 12.80 13.29 0.69
N SER A 228 13.98 13.11 1.26
CA SER A 228 15.15 13.95 1.05
C SER A 228 16.40 13.09 0.98
N GLY A 229 17.43 13.54 0.25
CA GLY A 229 18.63 12.77 -0.01
C GLY A 229 18.53 12.00 -1.33
N GLN A 230 19.05 10.79 -1.35
CA GLN A 230 19.11 9.93 -2.54
C GLN A 230 18.47 8.57 -2.24
N PRO A 231 17.13 8.49 -2.17
CA PRO A 231 16.44 7.20 -2.09
C PRO A 231 16.58 6.45 -3.41
N PRO A 232 16.35 5.12 -3.42
CA PRO A 232 16.17 4.37 -4.66
C PRO A 232 15.07 5.02 -5.51
N LYS A 233 15.29 5.19 -6.81
CA LYS A 233 14.32 5.88 -7.67
C LYS A 233 13.00 5.12 -7.81
N GLN A 234 13.02 3.81 -7.66
CA GLN A 234 11.83 2.98 -7.62
C GLN A 234 10.97 3.20 -6.36
N ASP A 235 11.53 3.84 -5.34
CA ASP A 235 10.82 4.25 -4.12
C ASP A 235 10.25 5.68 -4.22
N TYR A 236 10.37 6.31 -5.38
CA TYR A 236 9.67 7.57 -5.62
C TYR A 236 8.17 7.34 -5.56
N VAL A 237 7.50 8.27 -4.91
CA VAL A 237 6.06 8.22 -4.72
C VAL A 237 5.35 8.86 -5.90
N GLY A 238 4.15 8.40 -6.20
CA GLY A 238 3.47 8.90 -7.37
C GLY A 238 1.97 8.94 -7.31
N LEU A 239 1.42 9.72 -8.23
CA LEU A 239 0.05 9.60 -8.68
C LEU A 239 0.05 8.69 -9.90
N THR A 240 -0.85 7.72 -9.93
CA THR A 240 -0.92 6.72 -11.01
C THR A 240 -2.36 6.40 -11.35
N ASP A 241 -2.60 5.96 -12.56
CA ASP A 241 -3.87 5.39 -13.00
C ASP A 241 -3.99 3.88 -12.76
N ASP A 242 -2.93 3.24 -12.26
CA ASP A 242 -2.99 1.84 -11.87
C ASP A 242 -3.92 1.65 -10.67
N GLU A 243 -4.86 0.71 -10.76
CA GLU A 243 -5.75 0.35 -9.67
C GLU A 243 -5.08 -0.70 -8.76
N PRO A 244 -4.51 -0.31 -7.62
CA PRO A 244 -3.89 -1.27 -6.73
C PRO A 244 -4.97 -2.11 -6.04
N ILE A 245 -4.67 -3.40 -5.86
CA ILE A 245 -5.43 -4.23 -4.92
C ILE A 245 -5.01 -3.80 -3.52
N TYR A 246 -5.91 -3.12 -2.81
CA TYR A 246 -5.65 -2.70 -1.44
C TYR A 246 -5.82 -3.88 -0.49
N LEU A 247 -4.72 -4.32 0.12
CA LEU A 247 -4.76 -5.19 1.28
C LEU A 247 -4.73 -4.29 2.52
N THR A 248 -5.91 -4.02 3.08
CA THR A 248 -6.02 -3.20 4.28
C THR A 248 -5.95 -4.08 5.51
N GLY A 249 -5.07 -3.78 6.44
CA GLY A 249 -5.20 -4.30 7.80
C GLY A 249 -3.98 -4.93 8.45
N SER A 250 -2.91 -5.25 7.73
CA SER A 250 -1.66 -5.64 8.38
C SER A 250 -0.55 -4.70 7.90
N GLN A 251 -0.34 -3.63 8.63
CA GLN A 251 0.72 -2.67 8.32
C GLN A 251 2.12 -3.29 8.44
N THR A 252 2.28 -4.35 9.22
CA THR A 252 3.59 -4.90 9.53
C THR A 252 4.16 -5.83 8.48
N LEU A 253 3.34 -6.54 7.70
CA LEU A 253 3.80 -7.57 6.78
C LEU A 253 3.61 -7.24 5.29
N PHE A 254 2.59 -6.50 4.93
CA PHE A 254 2.21 -6.28 3.53
C PHE A 254 2.51 -4.89 2.98
N GLU A 255 2.70 -3.88 3.80
CA GLU A 255 2.97 -2.51 3.32
C GLU A 255 4.25 -2.38 2.49
N ASN A 256 5.22 -3.27 2.69
CA ASN A 256 6.47 -3.24 1.92
C ASN A 256 6.35 -3.82 0.50
N PHE A 257 5.18 -4.35 0.13
CA PHE A 257 4.99 -5.07 -1.13
C PHE A 257 4.10 -4.33 -2.12
N LEU A 258 3.35 -3.35 -1.66
CA LEU A 258 2.51 -2.55 -2.52
C LEU A 258 3.21 -1.22 -2.77
N PRO A 259 3.34 -0.81 -4.03
CA PRO A 259 3.87 0.51 -4.34
C PRO A 259 2.99 1.55 -3.63
N GLU A 260 3.63 2.56 -3.04
CA GLU A 260 2.92 3.66 -2.37
C GLU A 260 2.33 4.65 -3.37
N ASN A 261 1.86 4.16 -4.48
CA ASN A 261 1.21 4.94 -5.50
C ASN A 261 -0.22 5.26 -5.06
N HIS A 262 -0.67 6.43 -5.40
CA HIS A 262 -2.01 6.90 -5.09
C HIS A 262 -2.73 7.24 -6.38
N ASN A 263 -3.91 6.67 -6.54
CA ASN A 263 -4.74 6.84 -7.71
C ASN A 263 -5.91 7.78 -7.37
N PRO A 264 -5.89 9.06 -7.85
CA PRO A 264 -7.07 9.89 -7.83
C PRO A 264 -8.14 9.29 -8.73
N ARG A 265 -9.29 8.95 -8.18
CA ARG A 265 -10.40 8.36 -8.95
C ARG A 265 -10.83 9.29 -10.08
N GLY A 266 -10.94 8.77 -11.30
CA GLY A 266 -11.31 9.59 -12.47
C GLY A 266 -10.16 10.40 -13.07
N TRP A 267 -8.93 10.02 -12.81
CA TRP A 267 -7.75 10.57 -13.46
C TRP A 267 -6.97 9.45 -14.14
N SER A 268 -6.57 9.70 -15.38
CA SER A 268 -5.69 8.81 -16.15
C SER A 268 -4.36 9.52 -16.38
N GLY A 269 -3.34 9.11 -15.69
CA GLY A 269 -2.02 9.69 -15.84
C GLY A 269 -1.00 9.05 -14.91
N TYR A 270 0.23 9.48 -15.04
CA TYR A 270 1.34 8.97 -14.27
C TYR A 270 2.31 10.11 -13.94
N SER A 271 2.61 10.29 -12.66
CA SER A 271 3.58 11.30 -12.21
C SER A 271 4.28 10.84 -10.95
N LEU A 272 5.61 10.88 -10.95
CA LEU A 272 6.46 10.47 -9.83
C LEU A 272 7.27 11.64 -9.28
N GLY A 273 7.54 11.58 -7.98
CA GLY A 273 8.36 12.55 -7.28
C GLY A 273 8.93 12.02 -5.97
N ASP A 274 9.61 12.89 -5.27
CA ASP A 274 10.11 12.62 -3.92
C ASP A 274 9.17 13.16 -2.83
N ARG A 275 8.08 13.85 -3.24
CA ARG A 275 7.09 14.43 -2.34
C ARG A 275 5.69 14.21 -2.86
N LEU A 276 4.80 13.82 -1.96
CA LEU A 276 3.39 13.55 -2.25
C LEU A 276 2.49 14.11 -1.16
N ILE A 277 1.38 14.70 -1.59
CA ILE A 277 0.20 14.95 -0.76
C ILE A 277 -0.98 14.32 -1.48
N PHE A 278 -1.73 13.49 -0.79
CA PHE A 278 -2.93 12.85 -1.32
C PHE A 278 -4.07 12.93 -0.30
N GLY A 279 -5.18 13.51 -0.70
CA GLY A 279 -6.37 13.67 0.13
C GLY A 279 -7.60 13.01 -0.51
N THR A 280 -8.45 12.43 0.33
CA THR A 280 -9.74 11.86 -0.07
C THR A 280 -10.84 12.42 0.82
N LEU A 281 -11.92 12.87 0.24
CA LEU A 281 -13.16 13.25 0.91
C LEU A 281 -14.30 12.40 0.36
N GLU A 282 -15.06 11.74 1.25
CA GLU A 282 -16.23 10.95 0.86
C GLU A 282 -17.44 11.32 1.73
N TYR A 283 -18.57 11.52 1.10
CA TYR A 283 -19.86 11.54 1.79
C TYR A 283 -20.55 10.20 1.54
N ARG A 284 -20.73 9.41 2.59
CA ARG A 284 -21.16 8.02 2.54
C ARG A 284 -22.63 7.89 2.93
N LEU A 285 -23.44 7.38 2.00
CA LEU A 285 -24.87 7.14 2.14
C LEU A 285 -25.10 5.62 2.17
N PRO A 286 -25.43 5.00 3.31
CA PRO A 286 -25.79 3.60 3.35
C PRO A 286 -27.15 3.38 2.66
N VAL A 287 -27.14 2.61 1.58
CA VAL A 287 -28.35 2.20 0.84
C VAL A 287 -28.92 0.94 1.49
N VAL A 288 -28.06 -0.07 1.67
CA VAL A 288 -28.35 -1.26 2.48
C VAL A 288 -27.36 -1.25 3.64
N PRO A 289 -27.82 -1.13 4.89
CA PRO A 289 -26.94 -1.10 6.05
C PRO A 289 -25.92 -2.24 6.01
N LYS A 290 -24.65 -1.92 6.23
CA LYS A 290 -23.52 -2.87 6.30
C LYS A 290 -23.11 -3.54 4.98
N THR A 291 -23.86 -3.38 3.91
CA THR A 291 -23.63 -4.12 2.67
C THR A 291 -23.41 -3.18 1.49
N LEU A 292 -24.29 -2.22 1.28
CA LEU A 292 -24.24 -1.37 0.09
C LEU A 292 -24.27 0.11 0.49
N SER A 293 -23.33 0.88 -0.01
CA SER A 293 -23.32 2.34 0.12
C SER A 293 -23.18 3.03 -1.22
N PHE A 294 -23.82 4.20 -1.34
CA PHE A 294 -23.54 5.17 -2.39
C PHE A 294 -22.70 6.29 -1.79
N ASN A 295 -21.59 6.62 -2.43
CA ASN A 295 -20.65 7.59 -1.93
C ASN A 295 -20.44 8.70 -2.95
N LEU A 296 -20.51 9.96 -2.52
CA LEU A 296 -19.97 11.08 -3.27
C LEU A 296 -18.50 11.22 -2.88
N ILE A 297 -17.64 11.38 -3.86
CA ILE A 297 -16.18 11.32 -3.67
C ILE A 297 -15.50 12.54 -4.26
N SER A 298 -14.42 12.94 -3.63
CA SER A 298 -13.46 13.89 -4.17
C SER A 298 -12.05 13.51 -3.73
N ASP A 299 -11.13 13.44 -4.67
CA ASP A 299 -9.72 13.18 -4.41
C ASP A 299 -8.88 14.40 -4.83
N TYR A 300 -7.85 14.66 -4.05
CA TYR A 300 -6.80 15.63 -4.36
C TYR A 300 -5.45 14.92 -4.32
N GLY A 301 -4.65 15.09 -5.35
CA GLY A 301 -3.29 14.58 -5.42
C GLY A 301 -2.33 15.65 -5.88
N SER A 302 -1.19 15.73 -5.23
CA SER A 302 -0.09 16.59 -5.64
C SER A 302 1.23 15.86 -5.46
N VAL A 303 2.02 15.82 -6.52
CA VAL A 303 3.33 15.18 -6.52
C VAL A 303 4.36 16.11 -7.18
N TRP A 304 5.55 16.17 -6.59
CA TRP A 304 6.63 16.99 -7.11
C TRP A 304 8.01 16.50 -6.65
N SER A 305 9.04 16.96 -7.31
CA SER A 305 10.44 16.84 -6.90
C SER A 305 11.11 18.21 -6.93
N SER A 306 12.16 18.38 -6.15
CA SER A 306 12.94 19.62 -6.16
C SER A 306 13.41 19.95 -7.59
N GLY A 307 13.11 21.18 -8.05
CA GLY A 307 13.48 21.66 -9.38
C GLY A 307 12.62 21.15 -10.55
N LYS A 308 11.56 20.36 -10.29
CA LYS A 308 10.63 19.89 -11.32
C LYS A 308 9.25 20.54 -11.16
N LYS A 309 8.50 20.57 -12.27
CA LYS A 309 7.11 21.05 -12.25
C LYS A 309 6.26 20.13 -11.38
N GLN A 310 5.47 20.73 -10.50
CA GLN A 310 4.48 20.05 -9.69
C GLN A 310 3.32 19.56 -10.55
N THR A 311 2.86 18.33 -10.31
CA THR A 311 1.63 17.80 -10.85
C THR A 311 0.56 17.88 -9.78
N GLU A 312 -0.56 18.53 -10.09
CA GLU A 312 -1.71 18.66 -9.21
C GLU A 312 -2.96 18.13 -9.92
N VAL A 313 -3.72 17.33 -9.21
CA VAL A 313 -4.94 16.69 -9.70
C VAL A 313 -6.04 16.86 -8.65
N SER A 314 -7.19 17.31 -9.07
CA SER A 314 -8.40 17.33 -8.25
C SER A 314 -9.52 16.65 -9.03
N THR A 315 -10.16 15.68 -8.42
CA THR A 315 -11.23 14.90 -9.04
C THR A 315 -12.48 14.90 -8.18
N ALA A 316 -13.61 14.66 -8.81
CA ALA A 316 -14.87 14.43 -8.12
C ALA A 316 -15.74 13.43 -8.88
N GLY A 317 -16.61 12.72 -8.17
CA GLY A 317 -17.48 11.72 -8.76
C GLY A 317 -18.35 11.01 -7.73
N TYR A 318 -18.82 9.84 -8.11
CA TYR A 318 -19.62 8.98 -7.24
C TYR A 318 -19.17 7.52 -7.34
N GLU A 319 -19.49 6.75 -6.31
CA GLU A 319 -19.10 5.37 -6.16
C GLU A 319 -20.21 4.56 -5.50
N LEU A 320 -20.48 3.38 -6.04
CA LEU A 320 -21.21 2.32 -5.35
C LEU A 320 -20.21 1.38 -4.72
N ARG A 321 -20.38 1.08 -3.43
CA ARG A 321 -19.49 0.22 -2.67
C ARG A 321 -20.27 -0.92 -2.04
N LEU A 322 -19.89 -2.16 -2.39
CA LEU A 322 -20.48 -3.40 -1.90
C LEU A 322 -19.50 -4.09 -0.95
N SER A 323 -19.91 -4.30 0.28
CA SER A 323 -19.12 -4.99 1.31
C SER A 323 -19.60 -6.43 1.48
N LEU A 324 -18.74 -7.39 1.20
CA LEU A 324 -18.99 -8.83 1.26
C LEU A 324 -18.06 -9.49 2.30
N GLY A 325 -18.21 -9.13 3.56
CA GLY A 325 -17.34 -9.65 4.63
C GLY A 325 -15.91 -9.14 4.49
N LEU A 326 -14.98 -9.96 4.02
CA LEU A 326 -13.58 -9.63 3.85
C LEU A 326 -13.27 -8.89 2.53
N VAL A 327 -14.24 -8.81 1.63
CA VAL A 327 -14.08 -8.23 0.29
C VAL A 327 -14.94 -7.00 0.16
N VAL A 328 -14.37 -5.92 -0.33
CA VAL A 328 -15.09 -4.71 -0.72
C VAL A 328 -14.88 -4.47 -2.20
N LEU A 329 -15.98 -4.43 -2.93
CA LEU A 329 -16.03 -4.06 -4.33
C LEU A 329 -16.54 -2.64 -4.46
N SER A 330 -15.89 -1.83 -5.25
CA SER A 330 -16.33 -0.49 -5.57
C SER A 330 -16.35 -0.28 -7.08
N ALA A 331 -17.37 0.40 -7.55
CA ALA A 331 -17.50 0.83 -8.94
C ALA A 331 -18.04 2.25 -8.97
N GLY A 332 -17.47 3.10 -9.81
CA GLY A 332 -17.86 4.50 -9.88
C GLY A 332 -17.40 5.20 -11.14
N ASP A 333 -17.91 6.39 -11.33
CA ASP A 333 -17.49 7.31 -12.37
C ASP A 333 -17.00 8.60 -11.71
N ALA A 334 -15.84 9.09 -12.13
CA ALA A 334 -15.25 10.33 -11.65
C ALA A 334 -14.49 11.02 -12.76
N GLN A 335 -14.24 12.31 -12.58
CA GLN A 335 -13.49 13.12 -13.55
C GLN A 335 -12.69 14.21 -12.85
N THR A 336 -11.70 14.74 -13.54
CA THR A 336 -10.95 15.89 -13.04
C THR A 336 -11.85 17.13 -13.00
N ILE A 337 -11.74 17.92 -11.93
CA ILE A 337 -12.55 19.13 -11.77
C ILE A 337 -12.27 20.15 -12.88
N LYS A 338 -11.03 20.19 -13.40
CA LYS A 338 -10.66 21.04 -14.52
C LYS A 338 -11.40 20.69 -15.82
N ASP A 339 -11.75 19.43 -15.99
CA ASP A 339 -12.41 18.93 -17.20
C ASP A 339 -13.94 18.90 -17.08
N TRP A 340 -14.50 19.33 -15.94
CA TRP A 340 -15.94 19.29 -15.66
C TRP A 340 -16.78 20.11 -16.65
N ASN A 341 -16.20 21.19 -17.19
CA ASN A 341 -16.86 22.04 -18.18
C ASN A 341 -16.44 21.70 -19.63
N ASN A 342 -15.60 20.74 -19.83
CA ASN A 342 -15.13 20.33 -21.14
C ASN A 342 -15.81 19.00 -21.45
N ASP A 343 -16.62 18.82 -22.41
CA ASP A 343 -17.39 17.63 -22.80
C ASP A 343 -16.65 16.28 -22.76
N LYS A 344 -15.72 16.13 -21.80
CA LYS A 344 -15.01 14.88 -21.52
C LYS A 344 -15.87 13.97 -20.68
N GLU A 345 -16.00 12.73 -21.10
CA GLU A 345 -16.72 11.73 -20.35
C GLU A 345 -15.98 11.39 -19.05
N PRO A 346 -16.73 11.16 -17.94
CA PRO A 346 -16.15 10.65 -16.70
C PRO A 346 -15.45 9.32 -16.92
N ILE A 347 -14.37 9.10 -16.18
CA ILE A 347 -13.63 7.84 -16.23
C ILE A 347 -14.30 6.86 -15.27
N ARG A 348 -14.70 5.71 -15.81
CA ARG A 348 -15.21 4.59 -15.01
C ARG A 348 -14.06 3.83 -14.38
N TYR A 349 -14.19 3.49 -13.10
CA TYR A 349 -13.21 2.72 -12.38
C TYR A 349 -13.86 1.62 -11.54
N TYR A 350 -13.07 0.61 -11.23
CA TYR A 350 -13.43 -0.51 -10.37
C TYR A 350 -12.32 -0.73 -9.35
N ARG A 351 -12.68 -0.98 -8.09
CA ARG A 351 -11.72 -1.26 -7.03
C ARG A 351 -12.10 -2.52 -6.27
N LEU A 352 -11.11 -3.32 -5.97
CA LEU A 352 -11.20 -4.46 -5.08
C LEU A 352 -10.33 -4.18 -3.86
N ALA A 353 -10.92 -4.18 -2.67
CA ALA A 353 -10.18 -4.13 -1.43
C ALA A 353 -10.40 -5.42 -0.66
N LEU A 354 -9.32 -6.02 -0.20
CA LEU A 354 -9.34 -7.13 0.74
C LEU A 354 -9.06 -6.57 2.12
N ILE A 355 -9.89 -6.90 3.08
CA ILE A 355 -9.75 -6.41 4.44
C ILE A 355 -9.18 -7.53 5.28
N ASN A 356 -8.05 -7.26 5.91
CA ASN A 356 -7.57 -8.12 6.98
C ASN A 356 -8.49 -7.92 8.19
N PRO A 357 -9.15 -8.98 8.70
CA PRO A 357 -10.06 -8.90 9.83
C PRO A 357 -9.35 -8.70 11.18
N PHE A 358 -8.02 -8.63 11.22
CA PHE A 358 -7.21 -8.61 12.45
C PHE A 358 -6.38 -7.35 12.58
#